data_119dace9f87563a01586055a998a2d11
#
_entry.id   119dace9f87563a01586055a998a2d11
#
_cell.length_a   1.000
_cell.length_b   1.000
_cell.length_c   1.000
_cell.angle_alpha   90.00
_cell.angle_beta   90.00
_cell.angle_gamma   90.00
#
_symmetry.space_group_name_H-M   'P 1'
#
loop_
_entity.id
_entity.type
_entity.pdbx_description
1 polymer ?
#
loop_
_entity_poly.entity_id
_entity_poly.type
_entity_poly.pdbx_seq_one_letter_code
_entity_poly.pdbx_strand_id
1 'polypeptide(L)'
;MKALRFDPFLPIIGVVGLIVIWYLAVWYQVVDPVLLPSPVDTFRALWNGMAGGRLGFDFTRTLERTILAILIAAAIAIPLGIALGASERVYRSVEFVVDFFRSIPASAMFPLFLVLFGVGDKTKISVAAFGAALVILFNVAYGVMNARKTRLLAAKVMGASRIRVLADVMLLESLPQTFVGLRNGVSLALVIVVVAEMFIGSTDGLGQRVFEAQQLFAMPDMYAAIFAAGGLGYGLNLMFLLVERQFVHWSGK
;
A
#
# COMPACT_ATOMS: atom_id res chain seq x y z
N MET A 1 21.69 -14.34 22.91
CA MET A 1 21.56 -13.37 21.81
C MET A 1 21.43 -11.98 22.44
N LYS A 2 22.43 -11.09 22.24
CA LYS A 2 22.38 -9.71 22.76
C LYS A 2 21.21 -9.00 22.05
N ALA A 3 20.22 -8.54 22.83
CA ALA A 3 19.18 -7.65 22.31
C ALA A 3 19.90 -6.43 21.70
N LEU A 4 19.77 -6.26 20.38
CA LEU A 4 20.15 -5.04 19.72
C LEU A 4 19.34 -3.91 20.39
N ARG A 5 19.99 -3.14 21.27
CA ARG A 5 19.45 -1.87 21.76
C ARG A 5 19.20 -1.03 20.52
N PHE A 6 17.93 -0.82 20.20
CA PHE A 6 17.51 0.10 19.13
C PHE A 6 17.95 1.48 19.59
N ASP A 7 19.08 1.94 19.05
CA ASP A 7 19.54 3.30 19.28
C ASP A 7 18.60 4.24 18.50
N PRO A 8 17.77 5.07 19.15
CA PRO A 8 16.79 5.92 18.47
C PRO A 8 17.44 6.94 17.52
N PHE A 9 18.76 7.15 17.62
CA PHE A 9 19.49 8.08 16.77
C PHE A 9 19.87 7.49 15.40
N LEU A 10 19.92 6.16 15.25
CA LEU A 10 20.30 5.53 13.97
C LEU A 10 19.41 5.93 12.77
N PRO A 11 18.07 5.96 12.88
CA PRO A 11 17.22 6.42 11.78
C PRO A 11 17.46 7.89 11.42
N ILE A 12 17.71 8.74 12.42
CA ILE A 12 17.98 10.17 12.22
C ILE A 12 19.30 10.34 11.45
N ILE A 13 20.35 9.61 11.84
CA ILE A 13 21.65 9.63 11.15
C ILE A 13 21.48 9.22 9.68
N GLY A 14 20.66 8.19 9.41
CA GLY A 14 20.37 7.76 8.04
C GLY A 14 19.69 8.85 7.21
N VAL A 15 18.65 9.49 7.75
CA VAL A 15 17.94 10.58 7.06
C VAL A 15 18.84 11.78 6.82
N VAL A 16 19.59 12.21 7.85
CA VAL A 16 20.53 13.33 7.73
C VAL A 16 21.63 13.01 6.72
N GLY A 17 22.17 11.78 6.74
CA GLY A 17 23.17 11.33 5.77
C GLY A 17 22.67 11.42 4.33
N LEU A 18 21.44 10.97 4.05
CA LEU A 18 20.83 11.08 2.72
C LEU A 18 20.64 12.53 2.28
N ILE A 19 20.18 13.42 3.18
CA ILE A 19 20.02 14.85 2.88
C ILE A 19 21.38 15.49 2.58
N VAL A 20 22.41 15.15 3.34
CA VAL A 20 23.78 15.65 3.12
C VAL A 20 24.32 15.16 1.77
N ILE A 21 24.17 13.88 1.44
CA ILE A 21 24.57 13.33 0.14
C ILE A 21 23.86 14.07 -1.00
N TRP A 22 22.54 14.27 -0.89
CA TRP A 22 21.77 15.03 -1.87
C TRP A 22 22.28 16.47 -2.01
N TYR A 23 22.50 17.18 -0.88
CA TYR A 23 23.03 18.54 -0.88
C TYR A 23 24.42 18.62 -1.55
N LEU A 24 25.31 17.65 -1.25
CA LEU A 24 26.64 17.59 -1.87
C LEU A 24 26.55 17.28 -3.37
N ALA A 25 25.65 16.39 -3.80
CA ALA A 25 25.44 16.10 -5.22
C ALA A 25 25.01 17.34 -6.01
N VAL A 26 24.14 18.18 -5.42
CA VAL A 26 23.76 19.48 -6.01
C VAL A 26 24.93 20.45 -6.00
N TRP A 27 25.66 20.55 -4.89
CA TRP A 27 26.80 21.47 -4.73
C TRP A 27 27.92 21.19 -5.74
N TYR A 28 28.26 19.91 -5.92
CA TYR A 28 29.29 19.49 -6.89
C TYR A 28 28.77 19.39 -8.33
N GLN A 29 27.50 19.72 -8.56
CA GLN A 29 26.85 19.63 -9.89
C GLN A 29 27.02 18.25 -10.55
N VAL A 30 26.91 17.18 -9.75
CA VAL A 30 26.99 15.80 -10.24
C VAL A 30 25.90 15.50 -11.29
N VAL A 31 24.78 16.21 -11.19
CA VAL A 31 23.66 16.20 -12.13
C VAL A 31 23.38 17.66 -12.51
N ASP A 32 22.83 17.87 -13.72
CA ASP A 32 22.42 19.19 -14.17
C ASP A 32 21.55 19.89 -13.10
N PRO A 33 21.90 21.11 -12.66
CA PRO A 33 21.15 21.85 -11.65
C PRO A 33 19.66 22.06 -12.00
N VAL A 34 19.32 22.03 -13.29
CA VAL A 34 17.93 22.10 -13.74
C VAL A 34 17.17 20.82 -13.37
N LEU A 35 17.84 19.66 -13.38
CA LEU A 35 17.19 18.34 -13.17
C LEU A 35 17.17 17.93 -11.70
N LEU A 36 18.16 18.34 -10.90
CA LEU A 36 18.26 18.00 -9.50
C LEU A 36 18.17 19.26 -8.63
N PRO A 37 16.97 19.65 -8.15
CA PRO A 37 16.80 20.82 -7.30
C PRO A 37 17.45 20.61 -5.94
N SER A 38 17.77 21.71 -5.25
CA SER A 38 18.30 21.62 -3.90
C SER A 38 17.26 21.07 -2.92
N PRO A 39 17.69 20.41 -1.82
CA PRO A 39 16.78 20.03 -0.75
C PRO A 39 15.94 21.20 -0.24
N VAL A 40 16.54 22.38 -0.10
CA VAL A 40 15.87 23.60 0.39
C VAL A 40 14.73 24.02 -0.54
N ASP A 41 14.99 24.07 -1.85
CA ASP A 41 13.98 24.49 -2.83
C ASP A 41 12.83 23.46 -2.89
N THR A 42 13.16 22.18 -2.81
CA THR A 42 12.17 21.10 -2.78
C THR A 42 11.28 21.19 -1.55
N PHE A 43 11.85 21.34 -0.34
CA PHE A 43 11.04 21.45 0.87
C PHE A 43 10.26 22.76 0.93
N ARG A 44 10.79 23.86 0.36
CA ARG A 44 10.03 25.11 0.22
C ARG A 44 8.84 24.94 -0.73
N ALA A 45 9.02 24.27 -1.89
CA ALA A 45 7.95 23.94 -2.80
C ALA A 45 6.89 23.04 -2.15
N LEU A 46 7.31 22.02 -1.40
CA LEU A 46 6.43 21.15 -0.63
C LEU A 46 5.58 21.95 0.38
N TRP A 47 6.23 22.80 1.18
CA TRP A 47 5.54 23.61 2.18
C TRP A 47 4.52 24.56 1.54
N ASN A 48 4.96 25.32 0.54
CA ASN A 48 4.09 26.28 -0.15
C ASN A 48 2.94 25.59 -0.87
N GLY A 49 3.23 24.45 -1.50
CA GLY A 49 2.24 23.65 -2.20
C GLY A 49 1.18 23.05 -1.26
N MET A 50 1.59 22.63 -0.05
CA MET A 50 0.67 22.07 0.96
C MET A 50 -0.09 23.16 1.72
N ALA A 51 0.55 24.27 2.08
CA ALA A 51 -0.06 25.28 2.94
C ALA A 51 -1.03 26.23 2.21
N GLY A 52 -0.81 26.52 0.93
CA GLY A 52 -1.65 27.50 0.20
C GLY A 52 -1.77 27.18 -1.29
N GLY A 53 -1.09 26.14 -1.76
CA GLY A 53 -1.11 25.71 -3.16
C GLY A 53 -2.08 24.56 -3.41
N ARG A 54 -2.05 24.06 -4.64
CA ARG A 54 -2.91 22.98 -5.11
C ARG A 54 -2.46 21.59 -4.63
N LEU A 55 -1.22 21.45 -4.16
CA LEU A 55 -0.66 20.17 -3.73
C LEU A 55 -1.44 19.52 -2.57
N GLY A 56 -1.96 20.34 -1.64
CA GLY A 56 -2.81 19.83 -0.54
C GLY A 56 -4.14 19.24 -1.04
N PHE A 57 -4.74 19.84 -2.05
CA PHE A 57 -5.93 19.28 -2.71
C PHE A 57 -5.58 17.98 -3.45
N ASP A 58 -4.49 17.96 -4.23
CA ASP A 58 -4.04 16.77 -4.95
C ASP A 58 -3.70 15.62 -3.99
N PHE A 59 -3.11 15.93 -2.83
CA PHE A 59 -2.85 14.96 -1.76
C PHE A 59 -4.15 14.32 -1.24
N THR A 60 -5.18 15.11 -0.97
CA THR A 60 -6.46 14.58 -0.49
C THR A 60 -7.16 13.73 -1.55
N ARG A 61 -7.08 14.08 -2.82
CA ARG A 61 -7.66 13.30 -3.92
C ARG A 61 -6.98 11.92 -4.07
N THR A 62 -5.64 11.88 -4.00
CA THR A 62 -4.90 10.62 -4.03
C THR A 62 -5.22 9.76 -2.79
N LEU A 63 -5.32 10.38 -1.61
CA LEU A 63 -5.72 9.70 -0.36
C LEU A 63 -7.11 9.08 -0.50
N GLU A 64 -8.11 9.84 -0.93
CA GLU A 64 -9.49 9.37 -1.13
C GLU A 64 -9.55 8.15 -2.07
N ARG A 65 -8.90 8.24 -3.24
CA ARG A 65 -8.83 7.14 -4.21
C ARG A 65 -8.17 5.90 -3.61
N THR A 66 -7.08 6.07 -2.88
CA THR A 66 -6.36 4.97 -2.23
C THR A 66 -7.22 4.30 -1.15
N ILE A 67 -7.88 5.08 -0.30
CA ILE A 67 -8.77 4.54 0.75
C ILE A 67 -9.95 3.79 0.12
N LEU A 68 -10.61 4.37 -0.89
CA LEU A 68 -11.71 3.69 -1.58
C LEU A 68 -11.25 2.38 -2.25
N ALA A 69 -10.08 2.39 -2.90
CA ALA A 69 -9.52 1.18 -3.50
C ALA A 69 -9.28 0.08 -2.46
N ILE A 70 -8.70 0.43 -1.32
CA ILE A 70 -8.44 -0.53 -0.23
C ILE A 70 -9.73 -1.05 0.41
N LEU A 71 -10.72 -0.20 0.60
CA LEU A 71 -12.01 -0.63 1.15
C LEU A 71 -12.71 -1.63 0.23
N ILE A 72 -12.72 -1.36 -1.08
CA ILE A 72 -13.29 -2.27 -2.10
C ILE A 72 -12.47 -3.58 -2.12
N ALA A 73 -11.14 -3.47 -2.16
CA ALA A 73 -10.25 -4.63 -2.16
C ALA A 73 -10.46 -5.51 -0.93
N ALA A 74 -10.51 -4.93 0.27
CA ALA A 74 -10.71 -5.66 1.51
C ALA A 74 -12.10 -6.30 1.59
N ALA A 75 -13.15 -5.58 1.18
CA ALA A 75 -14.53 -6.09 1.17
C ALA A 75 -14.70 -7.34 0.29
N ILE A 76 -13.92 -7.46 -0.78
CA ILE A 76 -13.95 -8.61 -1.70
C ILE A 76 -12.93 -9.67 -1.26
N ALA A 77 -11.69 -9.25 -1.02
CA ALA A 77 -10.57 -10.18 -0.82
C ALA A 77 -10.59 -10.89 0.53
N ILE A 78 -11.08 -10.24 1.60
CA ILE A 78 -11.13 -10.88 2.92
C ILE A 78 -12.12 -12.05 2.92
N PRO A 79 -13.40 -11.89 2.53
CA PRO A 79 -14.34 -13.02 2.48
C PRO A 79 -13.87 -14.13 1.56
N LEU A 80 -13.37 -13.80 0.36
CA LEU A 80 -12.85 -14.79 -0.59
C LEU A 80 -11.61 -15.51 -0.03
N GLY A 81 -10.67 -14.78 0.58
CA GLY A 81 -9.48 -15.37 1.19
C GLY A 81 -9.82 -16.32 2.33
N ILE A 82 -10.82 -15.99 3.16
CA ILE A 82 -11.34 -16.87 4.21
C ILE A 82 -11.94 -18.13 3.58
N ALA A 83 -12.80 -17.99 2.56
CA ALA A 83 -13.43 -19.11 1.90
C ALA A 83 -12.40 -20.06 1.27
N LEU A 84 -11.38 -19.52 0.62
CA LEU A 84 -10.29 -20.29 0.02
C LEU A 84 -9.42 -20.96 1.10
N GLY A 85 -9.04 -20.23 2.15
CA GLY A 85 -8.20 -20.73 3.23
C GLY A 85 -8.90 -21.78 4.13
N ALA A 86 -10.22 -21.78 4.19
CA ALA A 86 -10.99 -22.73 4.99
C ALA A 86 -10.89 -24.19 4.50
N SER A 87 -10.49 -24.42 3.24
CA SER A 87 -10.36 -25.75 2.65
C SER A 87 -9.17 -25.82 1.68
N GLU A 88 -8.18 -26.63 2.04
CA GLU A 88 -7.00 -26.88 1.19
C GLU A 88 -7.38 -27.40 -0.21
N ARG A 89 -8.46 -28.19 -0.31
CA ARG A 89 -8.95 -28.67 -1.61
C ARG A 89 -9.46 -27.53 -2.49
N VAL A 90 -10.23 -26.61 -1.91
CA VAL A 90 -10.75 -25.44 -2.62
C VAL A 90 -9.61 -24.53 -3.04
N TYR A 91 -8.66 -24.26 -2.13
CA TYR A 91 -7.49 -23.45 -2.44
C TYR A 91 -6.70 -24.03 -3.63
N ARG A 92 -6.33 -25.31 -3.58
CA ARG A 92 -5.58 -25.98 -4.64
C ARG A 92 -6.29 -25.98 -6.00
N SER A 93 -7.63 -25.99 -6.01
CA SER A 93 -8.40 -25.95 -7.25
C SER A 93 -8.34 -24.60 -7.98
N VAL A 94 -8.08 -23.50 -7.26
CA VAL A 94 -8.03 -22.14 -7.81
C VAL A 94 -6.64 -21.49 -7.72
N GLU A 95 -5.68 -22.16 -7.07
CA GLU A 95 -4.32 -21.68 -6.84
C GLU A 95 -3.66 -21.18 -8.14
N PHE A 96 -3.76 -21.98 -9.22
CA PHE A 96 -3.25 -21.59 -10.53
C PHE A 96 -3.87 -20.28 -11.04
N VAL A 97 -5.18 -20.08 -10.85
CA VAL A 97 -5.89 -18.88 -11.30
C VAL A 97 -5.43 -17.67 -10.49
N VAL A 98 -5.32 -17.83 -9.17
CA VAL A 98 -4.84 -16.76 -8.28
C VAL A 98 -3.41 -16.35 -8.65
N ASP A 99 -2.52 -17.33 -8.84
CA ASP A 99 -1.13 -17.08 -9.19
C ASP A 99 -0.97 -16.47 -10.59
N PHE A 100 -1.82 -16.88 -11.55
CA PHE A 100 -1.87 -16.28 -12.87
C PHE A 100 -2.20 -14.79 -12.78
N PHE A 101 -3.28 -14.41 -12.08
CA PHE A 101 -3.65 -13.00 -11.95
C PHE A 101 -2.63 -12.19 -11.15
N ARG A 102 -1.98 -12.75 -10.13
CA ARG A 102 -0.90 -12.11 -9.39
C ARG A 102 0.34 -11.83 -10.25
N SER A 103 0.59 -12.66 -11.26
CA SER A 103 1.71 -12.48 -12.18
C SER A 103 1.48 -11.37 -13.20
N ILE A 104 0.23 -10.90 -13.37
CA ILE A 104 -0.09 -9.79 -14.26
C ILE A 104 0.23 -8.47 -13.55
N PRO A 105 1.11 -7.62 -14.11
CA PRO A 105 1.31 -6.27 -13.58
C PRO A 105 -0.02 -5.50 -13.57
N ALA A 106 -0.44 -4.98 -12.42
CA ALA A 106 -1.71 -4.26 -12.32
C ALA A 106 -1.78 -3.06 -13.27
N SER A 107 -0.64 -2.39 -13.54
CA SER A 107 -0.55 -1.30 -14.53
C SER A 107 -0.85 -1.76 -15.96
N ALA A 108 -0.58 -3.01 -16.32
CA ALA A 108 -0.93 -3.56 -17.63
C ALA A 108 -2.45 -3.71 -17.83
N MET A 109 -3.22 -3.67 -16.74
CA MET A 109 -4.68 -3.73 -16.78
C MET A 109 -5.34 -2.36 -17.05
N PHE A 110 -4.61 -1.25 -17.05
CA PHE A 110 -5.17 0.09 -17.29
C PHE A 110 -6.03 0.19 -18.54
N PRO A 111 -5.59 -0.29 -19.74
CA PRO A 111 -6.41 -0.20 -20.94
C PRO A 111 -7.73 -0.98 -20.81
N LEU A 112 -7.72 -2.15 -20.17
CA LEU A 112 -8.92 -2.94 -19.96
C LEU A 112 -9.93 -2.19 -19.08
N PHE A 113 -9.47 -1.65 -17.94
CA PHE A 113 -10.33 -0.91 -17.03
C PHE A 113 -10.81 0.42 -17.62
N LEU A 114 -10.00 1.08 -18.49
CA LEU A 114 -10.42 2.24 -19.26
C LEU A 114 -11.59 1.92 -20.20
N VAL A 115 -11.54 0.79 -20.87
CA VAL A 115 -12.63 0.35 -21.76
C VAL A 115 -13.89 0.03 -20.95
N LEU A 116 -13.74 -0.55 -19.76
CA LEU A 116 -14.89 -0.95 -18.92
C LEU A 116 -15.55 0.22 -18.19
N PHE A 117 -14.77 1.17 -17.68
CA PHE A 117 -15.26 2.22 -16.77
C PHE A 117 -15.08 3.65 -17.31
N GLY A 118 -14.41 3.81 -18.44
CA GLY A 118 -14.09 5.11 -19.03
C GLY A 118 -12.97 5.85 -18.30
N VAL A 119 -12.70 7.09 -18.75
CA VAL A 119 -11.72 7.97 -18.10
C VAL A 119 -12.32 8.55 -16.81
N GLY A 120 -11.60 8.43 -15.70
CA GLY A 120 -12.02 9.02 -14.43
C GLY A 120 -11.60 8.22 -13.18
N ASP A 121 -12.16 8.60 -12.06
CA ASP A 121 -11.82 8.02 -10.75
C ASP A 121 -12.21 6.55 -10.63
N LYS A 122 -13.32 6.13 -11.27
CA LYS A 122 -13.76 4.73 -11.26
C LYS A 122 -12.67 3.80 -11.78
N THR A 123 -12.03 4.15 -12.88
CA THR A 123 -10.95 3.35 -13.47
C THR A 123 -9.75 3.29 -12.55
N LYS A 124 -9.29 4.42 -12.01
CA LYS A 124 -8.13 4.50 -11.11
C LYS A 124 -8.35 3.66 -9.85
N ILE A 125 -9.51 3.84 -9.22
CA ILE A 125 -9.89 3.11 -8.00
C ILE A 125 -10.02 1.61 -8.28
N SER A 126 -10.66 1.23 -9.39
CA SER A 126 -10.91 -0.19 -9.70
C SER A 126 -9.62 -0.96 -10.00
N VAL A 127 -8.69 -0.37 -10.76
CA VAL A 127 -7.38 -1.01 -11.01
C VAL A 127 -6.57 -1.15 -9.73
N ALA A 128 -6.55 -0.11 -8.89
CA ALA A 128 -5.86 -0.15 -7.61
C ALA A 128 -6.49 -1.18 -6.66
N ALA A 129 -7.82 -1.25 -6.63
CA ALA A 129 -8.56 -2.25 -5.86
C ALA A 129 -8.27 -3.67 -6.34
N PHE A 130 -8.21 -3.90 -7.66
CA PHE A 130 -7.84 -5.20 -8.23
C PHE A 130 -6.45 -5.65 -7.78
N GLY A 131 -5.42 -4.80 -7.94
CA GLY A 131 -4.07 -5.13 -7.52
C GLY A 131 -3.94 -5.40 -6.02
N ALA A 132 -4.56 -4.54 -5.19
CA ALA A 132 -4.56 -4.70 -3.74
C ALA A 132 -5.34 -5.95 -3.29
N ALA A 133 -6.47 -6.26 -3.95
CA ALA A 133 -7.30 -7.41 -3.60
C ALA A 133 -6.54 -8.74 -3.74
N LEU A 134 -5.72 -8.90 -4.77
CA LEU A 134 -4.92 -10.12 -4.96
C LEU A 134 -3.91 -10.33 -3.82
N VAL A 135 -3.27 -9.24 -3.36
CA VAL A 135 -2.32 -9.29 -2.24
C VAL A 135 -3.03 -9.62 -0.92
N ILE A 136 -4.16 -8.96 -0.65
CA ILE A 136 -4.96 -9.20 0.56
C ILE A 136 -5.50 -10.63 0.56
N LEU A 137 -6.11 -11.08 -0.54
CA LEU A 137 -6.68 -12.41 -0.69
C LEU A 137 -5.67 -13.51 -0.36
N PHE A 138 -4.48 -13.43 -0.94
CA PHE A 138 -3.42 -14.40 -0.70
C PHE A 138 -2.99 -14.43 0.77
N ASN A 139 -2.77 -13.26 1.38
CA ASN A 139 -2.36 -13.19 2.78
C ASN A 139 -3.44 -13.71 3.72
N VAL A 140 -4.72 -13.40 3.47
CA VAL A 140 -5.85 -13.91 4.25
C VAL A 140 -5.96 -15.42 4.11
N ALA A 141 -5.97 -15.96 2.88
CA ALA A 141 -6.04 -17.39 2.64
C ALA A 141 -4.88 -18.13 3.30
N TYR A 142 -3.66 -17.61 3.16
CA TYR A 142 -2.47 -18.15 3.82
C TYR A 142 -2.59 -18.13 5.35
N GLY A 143 -3.07 -17.04 5.93
CA GLY A 143 -3.31 -16.93 7.37
C GLY A 143 -4.31 -17.96 7.90
N VAL A 144 -5.42 -18.15 7.19
CA VAL A 144 -6.46 -19.12 7.55
C VAL A 144 -5.94 -20.56 7.43
N MET A 145 -5.22 -20.90 6.34
CA MET A 145 -4.65 -22.25 6.16
C MET A 145 -3.59 -22.60 7.20
N ASN A 146 -2.82 -21.61 7.66
CA ASN A 146 -1.74 -21.81 8.62
C ASN A 146 -2.15 -21.61 10.09
N ALA A 147 -3.45 -21.58 10.39
CA ALA A 147 -3.92 -21.59 11.78
C ALA A 147 -3.35 -22.77 12.57
N ARG A 148 -2.98 -22.54 13.83
CA ARG A 148 -2.25 -23.51 14.67
C ARG A 148 -3.02 -24.82 14.82
N LYS A 149 -2.46 -25.92 14.30
CA LYS A 149 -3.10 -27.26 14.31
C LYS A 149 -3.49 -27.71 15.72
N THR A 150 -2.70 -27.38 16.74
CA THR A 150 -3.00 -27.72 18.14
C THR A 150 -4.27 -27.06 18.63
N ARG A 151 -4.52 -25.78 18.29
CA ARG A 151 -5.76 -25.07 18.66
C ARG A 151 -6.97 -25.61 17.90
N LEU A 152 -6.78 -25.95 16.62
CA LEU A 152 -7.82 -26.58 15.81
C LEU A 152 -8.24 -27.94 16.39
N LEU A 153 -7.27 -28.76 16.81
CA LEU A 153 -7.54 -30.05 17.44
C LEU A 153 -8.24 -29.90 18.79
N ALA A 154 -7.76 -28.97 19.64
CA ALA A 154 -8.40 -28.70 20.93
C ALA A 154 -9.87 -28.28 20.77
N ALA A 155 -10.18 -27.37 19.85
CA ALA A 155 -11.55 -26.96 19.57
C ALA A 155 -12.43 -28.13 19.12
N LYS A 156 -11.90 -29.02 18.25
CA LYS A 156 -12.61 -30.21 17.81
C LYS A 156 -12.88 -31.20 18.94
N VAL A 157 -11.89 -31.43 19.83
CA VAL A 157 -12.06 -32.32 20.99
C VAL A 157 -13.11 -31.76 21.95
N MET A 158 -13.19 -30.44 22.10
CA MET A 158 -14.25 -29.76 22.87
C MET A 158 -15.63 -29.75 22.19
N GLY A 159 -15.79 -30.42 21.02
CA GLY A 159 -17.07 -30.54 20.33
C GLY A 159 -17.47 -29.31 19.51
N ALA A 160 -16.54 -28.41 19.19
CA ALA A 160 -16.83 -27.24 18.36
C ALA A 160 -17.25 -27.66 16.94
N SER A 161 -18.35 -27.08 16.43
CA SER A 161 -18.76 -27.26 15.05
C SER A 161 -17.75 -26.65 14.06
N ARG A 162 -17.79 -27.08 12.80
CA ARG A 162 -16.89 -26.55 11.75
C ARG A 162 -16.96 -25.03 11.64
N ILE A 163 -18.15 -24.44 11.76
CA ILE A 163 -18.36 -22.98 11.69
C ILE A 163 -17.72 -22.30 12.92
N ARG A 164 -17.87 -22.86 14.12
CA ARG A 164 -17.19 -22.34 15.32
C ARG A 164 -15.67 -22.42 15.21
N VAL A 165 -15.13 -23.53 14.72
CA VAL A 165 -13.69 -23.67 14.49
C VAL A 165 -13.19 -22.60 13.53
N LEU A 166 -13.93 -22.31 12.46
CA LEU A 166 -13.58 -21.25 11.50
C LEU A 166 -13.64 -19.87 12.17
N ALA A 167 -14.76 -19.54 12.83
CA ALA A 167 -14.98 -18.21 13.40
C ALA A 167 -14.09 -17.91 14.61
N ASP A 168 -14.01 -18.85 15.57
CA ASP A 168 -13.38 -18.58 16.87
C ASP A 168 -11.88 -18.94 16.89
N VAL A 169 -11.41 -19.75 15.92
CA VAL A 169 -10.01 -20.17 15.89
C VAL A 169 -9.32 -19.69 14.62
N MET A 170 -9.79 -20.12 13.44
CA MET A 170 -9.04 -19.86 12.20
C MET A 170 -9.01 -18.37 11.86
N LEU A 171 -10.12 -17.64 11.99
CA LEU A 171 -10.17 -16.21 11.71
C LEU A 171 -9.29 -15.42 12.68
N LEU A 172 -9.37 -15.71 13.98
CA LEU A 172 -8.54 -15.00 14.97
C LEU A 172 -7.05 -15.29 14.78
N GLU A 173 -6.69 -16.53 14.44
CA GLU A 173 -5.30 -16.91 14.12
C GLU A 173 -4.83 -16.27 12.80
N SER A 174 -5.71 -15.98 11.85
CA SER A 174 -5.36 -15.37 10.57
C SER A 174 -5.21 -13.85 10.65
N LEU A 175 -5.71 -13.18 11.71
CA LEU A 175 -5.69 -11.72 11.82
C LEU A 175 -4.30 -11.10 11.63
N PRO A 176 -3.21 -11.62 12.24
CA PRO A 176 -1.88 -11.05 12.01
C PRO A 176 -1.51 -11.03 10.52
N GLN A 177 -1.77 -12.13 9.81
CA GLN A 177 -1.45 -12.25 8.39
C GLN A 177 -2.40 -11.40 7.52
N THR A 178 -3.67 -11.25 7.94
CA THR A 178 -4.63 -10.35 7.30
C THR A 178 -4.16 -8.89 7.38
N PHE A 179 -3.66 -8.44 8.54
CA PHE A 179 -3.11 -7.09 8.67
C PHE A 179 -1.83 -6.89 7.84
N VAL A 180 -0.96 -7.90 7.74
CA VAL A 180 0.18 -7.86 6.80
C VAL A 180 -0.33 -7.70 5.36
N GLY A 181 -1.36 -8.44 4.97
CA GLY A 181 -2.00 -8.32 3.66
C GLY A 181 -2.60 -6.94 3.40
N LEU A 182 -3.32 -6.36 4.36
CA LEU A 182 -3.89 -5.02 4.27
C LEU A 182 -2.81 -3.95 4.13
N ARG A 183 -1.73 -4.04 4.91
CA ARG A 183 -0.61 -3.09 4.88
C ARG A 183 0.13 -3.14 3.54
N ASN A 184 0.41 -4.33 3.03
CA ASN A 184 1.02 -4.49 1.70
C ASN A 184 0.05 -4.04 0.60
N GLY A 185 -1.24 -4.33 0.75
CA GLY A 185 -2.30 -3.92 -0.16
C GLY A 185 -2.43 -2.41 -0.26
N VAL A 186 -2.39 -1.67 0.86
CA VAL A 186 -2.50 -0.20 0.83
C VAL A 186 -1.29 0.44 0.15
N SER A 187 -0.09 -0.08 0.39
CA SER A 187 1.11 0.40 -0.27
C SER A 187 1.04 0.18 -1.79
N LEU A 188 0.60 -1.00 -2.22
CA LEU A 188 0.42 -1.30 -3.63
C LEU A 188 -0.71 -0.47 -4.26
N ALA A 189 -1.84 -0.29 -3.56
CA ALA A 189 -2.94 0.54 -4.04
C ALA A 189 -2.49 1.98 -4.29
N LEU A 190 -1.74 2.58 -3.35
CA LEU A 190 -1.20 3.93 -3.52
C LEU A 190 -0.29 4.04 -4.76
N VAL A 191 0.62 3.08 -4.94
CA VAL A 191 1.50 3.05 -6.12
C VAL A 191 0.67 3.01 -7.42
N ILE A 192 -0.34 2.14 -7.48
CA ILE A 192 -1.20 2.01 -8.66
C ILE A 192 -2.03 3.27 -8.88
N VAL A 193 -2.58 3.89 -7.82
CA VAL A 193 -3.34 5.15 -7.92
C VAL A 193 -2.46 6.26 -8.47
N VAL A 194 -1.25 6.46 -7.93
CA VAL A 194 -0.32 7.51 -8.39
C VAL A 194 0.04 7.29 -9.86
N VAL A 195 0.36 6.06 -10.26
CA VAL A 195 0.66 5.73 -11.67
C VAL A 195 -0.57 5.94 -12.56
N ALA A 196 -1.77 5.55 -12.11
CA ALA A 196 -3.01 5.77 -12.83
C ALA A 196 -3.33 7.27 -13.01
N GLU A 197 -3.05 8.10 -12.01
CA GLU A 197 -3.18 9.55 -12.08
C GLU A 197 -2.25 10.17 -13.13
N MET A 198 -1.04 9.61 -13.30
CA MET A 198 -0.09 10.07 -14.32
C MET A 198 -0.56 9.76 -15.74
N PHE A 199 -1.19 8.60 -15.98
CA PHE A 199 -1.39 8.06 -17.33
C PHE A 199 -2.85 7.97 -17.79
N ILE A 200 -3.85 8.04 -16.88
CA ILE A 200 -5.27 7.86 -17.23
C ILE A 200 -6.02 9.22 -17.40
N GLY A 201 -5.31 10.30 -17.67
CA GLY A 201 -5.96 11.60 -17.89
C GLY A 201 -6.62 12.14 -16.61
N SER A 202 -5.84 12.43 -15.60
CA SER A 202 -6.30 13.07 -14.37
C SER A 202 -6.23 14.59 -14.48
N THR A 203 -7.10 15.31 -13.77
CA THR A 203 -7.02 16.75 -13.58
C THR A 203 -6.50 17.12 -12.19
N ASP A 204 -6.35 16.12 -11.32
CA ASP A 204 -5.97 16.26 -9.93
C ASP A 204 -5.30 14.98 -9.41
N GLY A 205 -4.62 15.10 -8.29
CA GLY A 205 -3.90 14.04 -7.63
C GLY A 205 -2.38 14.18 -7.71
N LEU A 206 -1.68 13.53 -6.78
CA LEU A 206 -0.21 13.62 -6.68
C LEU A 206 0.49 13.11 -7.93
N GLY A 207 0.00 12.02 -8.53
CA GLY A 207 0.54 11.49 -9.78
C GLY A 207 0.43 12.49 -10.93
N GLN A 208 -0.73 13.13 -11.08
CA GLN A 208 -0.93 14.18 -12.08
C GLN A 208 0.01 15.36 -11.83
N ARG A 209 0.19 15.76 -10.56
CA ARG A 209 1.11 16.85 -10.20
C ARG A 209 2.55 16.53 -10.55
N VAL A 210 3.01 15.29 -10.32
CA VAL A 210 4.35 14.84 -10.73
C VAL A 210 4.50 14.95 -12.25
N PHE A 211 3.51 14.48 -13.01
CA PHE A 211 3.55 14.47 -14.46
C PHE A 211 3.51 15.88 -15.07
N GLU A 212 2.63 16.76 -14.58
CA GLU A 212 2.58 18.17 -15.02
C GLU A 212 3.89 18.91 -14.74
N ALA A 213 4.41 18.78 -13.50
CA ALA A 213 5.65 19.45 -13.13
C ALA A 213 6.84 18.96 -13.94
N GLN A 214 6.88 17.67 -14.30
CA GLN A 214 7.89 17.10 -15.20
C GLN A 214 7.80 17.74 -16.60
N GLN A 215 6.61 17.88 -17.16
CA GLN A 215 6.42 18.47 -18.51
C GLN A 215 6.81 19.95 -18.54
N LEU A 216 6.59 20.67 -17.44
CA LEU A 216 6.93 22.09 -17.32
C LEU A 216 8.38 22.34 -16.87
N PHE A 217 9.17 21.27 -16.64
CA PHE A 217 10.50 21.35 -16.04
C PHE A 217 10.53 22.07 -14.67
N ALA A 218 9.40 22.07 -13.95
CA ALA A 218 9.27 22.59 -12.61
C ALA A 218 9.77 21.56 -11.58
N MET A 219 11.07 21.27 -11.60
CA MET A 219 11.65 20.17 -10.82
C MET A 219 11.40 20.27 -9.31
N PRO A 220 11.51 21.45 -8.64
CA PRO A 220 11.18 21.56 -7.22
C PRO A 220 9.76 21.08 -6.90
N ASP A 221 8.76 21.41 -7.75
CA ASP A 221 7.37 20.98 -7.57
C ASP A 221 7.18 19.49 -7.84
N MET A 222 7.88 18.94 -8.85
CA MET A 222 7.87 17.50 -9.13
C MET A 222 8.38 16.69 -7.93
N TYR A 223 9.55 17.06 -7.40
CA TYR A 223 10.13 16.40 -6.23
C TYR A 223 9.25 16.61 -4.98
N ALA A 224 8.67 17.79 -4.80
CA ALA A 224 7.72 18.05 -3.72
C ALA A 224 6.51 17.10 -3.78
N ALA A 225 5.92 16.87 -4.95
CA ALA A 225 4.82 15.95 -5.14
C ALA A 225 5.23 14.49 -4.89
N ILE A 226 6.45 14.08 -5.29
CA ILE A 226 7.02 12.75 -4.99
C ILE A 226 7.18 12.58 -3.47
N PHE A 227 7.72 13.56 -2.75
CA PHE A 227 7.84 13.53 -1.29
C PHE A 227 6.48 13.49 -0.60
N ALA A 228 5.49 14.23 -1.12
CA ALA A 228 4.11 14.18 -0.60
C ALA A 228 3.51 12.77 -0.77
N ALA A 229 3.72 12.11 -1.92
CA ALA A 229 3.27 10.75 -2.16
C ALA A 229 3.98 9.74 -1.25
N GLY A 230 5.30 9.88 -1.05
CA GLY A 230 6.06 9.07 -0.11
C GLY A 230 5.60 9.26 1.34
N GLY A 231 5.35 10.51 1.74
CA GLY A 231 4.79 10.85 3.06
C GLY A 231 3.39 10.26 3.27
N LEU A 232 2.53 10.30 2.25
CA LEU A 232 1.21 9.66 2.27
C LEU A 232 1.33 8.14 2.46
N GLY A 233 2.20 7.49 1.70
CA GLY A 233 2.42 6.04 1.80
C GLY A 233 2.95 5.62 3.18
N TYR A 234 3.90 6.37 3.71
CA TYR A 234 4.44 6.14 5.05
C TYR A 234 3.37 6.35 6.13
N GLY A 235 2.59 7.44 6.03
CA GLY A 235 1.50 7.74 6.96
C GLY A 235 0.42 6.65 6.97
N LEU A 236 0.00 6.18 5.80
CA LEU A 236 -0.96 5.08 5.68
C LEU A 236 -0.41 3.78 6.28
N ASN A 237 0.86 3.45 6.00
CA ASN A 237 1.49 2.25 6.57
C ASN A 237 1.57 2.33 8.09
N LEU A 238 1.92 3.51 8.64
CA LEU A 238 1.96 3.73 10.09
C LEU A 238 0.56 3.62 10.72
N MET A 239 -0.45 4.17 10.08
CA MET A 239 -1.84 4.06 10.52
C MET A 239 -2.28 2.58 10.62
N PHE A 240 -2.01 1.78 9.59
CA PHE A 240 -2.33 0.34 9.62
C PHE A 240 -1.53 -0.42 10.69
N LEU A 241 -0.27 -0.05 10.92
CA LEU A 241 0.54 -0.63 12.00
C LEU A 241 -0.04 -0.33 13.39
N LEU A 242 -0.54 0.90 13.61
CA LEU A 242 -1.17 1.28 14.88
C LEU A 242 -2.49 0.54 15.10
N VAL A 243 -3.31 0.40 14.05
CA VAL A 243 -4.55 -0.38 14.09
C VAL A 243 -4.24 -1.86 14.36
N GLU A 244 -3.26 -2.45 13.66
CA GLU A 244 -2.82 -3.83 13.88
C GLU A 244 -2.47 -4.08 15.35
N ARG A 245 -1.70 -3.18 15.98
CA ARG A 245 -1.30 -3.33 17.39
C ARG A 245 -2.49 -3.34 18.37
N GLN A 246 -3.57 -2.64 18.04
CA GLN A 246 -4.78 -2.65 18.87
C GLN A 246 -5.57 -3.96 18.76
N PHE A 247 -5.68 -4.50 17.54
CA PHE A 247 -6.47 -5.68 17.25
C PHE A 247 -5.71 -7.01 17.42
N VAL A 248 -4.38 -7.00 17.35
CA VAL A 248 -3.55 -8.22 17.31
C VAL A 248 -2.49 -8.20 18.44
N HIS A 249 -2.91 -7.81 19.63
CA HIS A 249 -2.02 -7.71 20.80
C HIS A 249 -1.45 -9.05 21.30
N TRP A 250 -1.97 -10.19 20.83
CA TRP A 250 -1.52 -11.54 21.23
C TRP A 250 -0.48 -12.16 20.28
N SER A 251 -0.20 -11.58 19.15
CA SER A 251 0.67 -12.17 18.11
C SER A 251 2.16 -11.96 18.35
N GLY A 252 2.56 -11.19 19.33
CA GLY A 252 3.96 -10.85 19.62
C GLY A 252 4.58 -11.57 20.82
N LYS A 253 3.94 -12.64 21.35
CA LYS A 253 4.45 -13.40 22.49
C LYS A 253 4.76 -14.84 22.13
#